data_e120b616e63238ac89d5805d3149be92
#
_entry.id   e120b616e63238ac89d5805d3149be92
#
_cell.length_a   1.000
_cell.length_b   1.000
_cell.length_c   1.000
_cell.angle_alpha   90.00
_cell.angle_beta   90.00
_cell.angle_gamma   90.00
#
_symmetry.space_group_name_H-M   'P 1'
#
loop_
_entity.id
_entity.type
_entity.pdbx_description
1 polymer ?
#
loop_
_entity_poly.entity_id
_entity_poly.type
_entity_poly.pdbx_seq_one_letter_code
_entity_poly.pdbx_strand_id
1 'polypeptide(L)'
;MEIIWIVMIMIGIIMFYVAEIGAYFWHRFGAHTEIIDKVSLNTLKVKQTHDIHHTIIDDEAHADFFYVCFLLFFYLVFLYLLFYYDYLSFSWLLVLYLPVFITLVWNWYVHSAYHQEDHWLSKYEWFKHDKFLHMNHHIDPNCNYGIATHFTDEILDTMSYS
;
A
#
# COMPACT_ATOMS: atom_id res chain seq x y z
N MET A 1 18.33 -24.87 -14.83
CA MET A 1 18.54 -23.86 -13.75
C MET A 1 18.13 -22.45 -14.17
N GLU A 2 18.54 -21.97 -15.33
CA GLU A 2 18.26 -20.58 -15.80
C GLU A 2 16.76 -20.25 -15.88
N ILE A 3 15.94 -21.15 -16.41
CA ILE A 3 14.49 -20.94 -16.56
C ILE A 3 13.81 -20.68 -15.21
N ILE A 4 14.21 -21.37 -14.15
CA ILE A 4 13.57 -21.20 -12.82
C ILE A 4 13.81 -19.81 -12.24
N TRP A 5 15.00 -19.23 -12.45
CA TRP A 5 15.30 -17.87 -12.00
C TRP A 5 14.48 -16.82 -12.76
N ILE A 6 14.30 -17.03 -14.06
CA ILE A 6 13.44 -16.13 -14.88
C ILE A 6 12.01 -16.18 -14.36
N VAL A 7 11.47 -17.38 -14.09
CA VAL A 7 10.10 -17.53 -13.53
C VAL A 7 10.00 -16.86 -12.16
N MET A 8 10.99 -17.02 -11.29
CA MET A 8 11.01 -16.40 -9.97
C MET A 8 11.01 -14.85 -10.06
N ILE A 9 11.81 -14.29 -10.96
CA ILE A 9 11.84 -12.83 -11.20
C ILE A 9 10.48 -12.35 -11.71
N MET A 10 9.88 -13.03 -12.69
CA MET A 10 8.56 -12.67 -13.22
C MET A 10 7.49 -12.70 -12.12
N ILE A 11 7.49 -13.73 -11.27
CA ILE A 11 6.56 -13.83 -10.15
C ILE A 11 6.81 -12.71 -9.14
N GLY A 12 8.07 -12.37 -8.84
CA GLY A 12 8.39 -11.23 -7.98
C GLY A 12 7.81 -9.91 -8.52
N ILE A 13 7.92 -9.68 -9.83
CA ILE A 13 7.32 -8.51 -10.49
C ILE A 13 5.79 -8.55 -10.37
N ILE A 14 5.16 -9.70 -10.59
CA ILE A 14 3.70 -9.86 -10.43
C ILE A 14 3.30 -9.56 -8.98
N MET A 15 4.05 -10.04 -8.00
CA MET A 15 3.75 -9.80 -6.59
C MET A 15 3.87 -8.32 -6.20
N PHE A 16 4.79 -7.57 -6.81
CA PHE A 16 4.85 -6.11 -6.68
C PHE A 16 3.52 -5.47 -7.13
N TYR A 17 3.05 -5.78 -8.34
CA TYR A 17 1.78 -5.21 -8.84
C TYR A 17 0.56 -5.68 -8.04
N VAL A 18 0.55 -6.93 -7.57
CA VAL A 18 -0.51 -7.44 -6.68
C VAL A 18 -0.55 -6.64 -5.38
N ALA A 19 0.61 -6.30 -4.80
CA ALA A 19 0.68 -5.49 -3.60
C ALA A 19 0.20 -4.05 -3.83
N GLU A 20 0.56 -3.42 -4.95
CA GLU A 20 0.08 -2.07 -5.33
C GLU A 20 -1.44 -2.04 -5.54
N ILE A 21 -1.99 -3.03 -6.27
CA ILE A 21 -3.43 -3.18 -6.44
C ILE A 21 -4.11 -3.40 -5.08
N GLY A 22 -3.52 -4.22 -4.22
CA GLY A 22 -4.01 -4.46 -2.86
C GLY A 22 -4.01 -3.19 -2.01
N ALA A 23 -2.94 -2.39 -2.06
CA ALA A 23 -2.83 -1.10 -1.38
C ALA A 23 -3.91 -0.11 -1.86
N TYR A 24 -4.12 -0.02 -3.19
CA TYR A 24 -5.20 0.78 -3.77
C TYR A 24 -6.58 0.37 -3.24
N PHE A 25 -6.92 -0.93 -3.28
CA PHE A 25 -8.22 -1.41 -2.80
C PHE A 25 -8.38 -1.25 -1.29
N TRP A 26 -7.30 -1.44 -0.53
CA TRP A 26 -7.30 -1.13 0.90
C TRP A 26 -7.60 0.35 1.15
N HIS A 27 -6.91 1.27 0.48
CA HIS A 27 -7.14 2.70 0.61
C HIS A 27 -8.58 3.05 0.25
N ARG A 28 -9.05 2.64 -0.95
CA ARG A 28 -10.39 2.97 -1.45
C ARG A 28 -11.52 2.38 -0.62
N PHE A 29 -11.45 1.10 -0.24
CA PHE A 29 -12.56 0.39 0.39
C PHE A 29 -12.31 0.07 1.86
N GLY A 30 -11.08 -0.05 2.32
CA GLY A 30 -10.74 -0.26 3.71
C GLY A 30 -10.74 1.06 4.50
N ALA A 31 -10.03 2.07 4.02
CA ALA A 31 -9.84 3.33 4.72
C ALA A 31 -11.01 4.31 4.54
N HIS A 32 -11.56 4.43 3.32
CA HIS A 32 -12.64 5.38 3.03
C HIS A 32 -14.06 4.87 3.32
N THR A 33 -14.25 3.59 3.67
CA THR A 33 -15.58 3.05 3.96
C THR A 33 -15.67 2.49 5.38
N GLU A 34 -16.90 2.37 5.90
CA GLU A 34 -17.13 1.78 7.22
C GLU A 34 -17.06 0.24 7.24
N ILE A 35 -16.65 -0.41 6.14
CA ILE A 35 -16.68 -1.88 6.03
C ILE A 35 -15.80 -2.51 7.12
N ILE A 36 -14.56 -2.05 7.26
CA ILE A 36 -13.61 -2.59 8.23
C ILE A 36 -14.07 -2.28 9.66
N ASP A 37 -14.58 -1.09 9.91
CA ASP A 37 -15.09 -0.69 11.22
C ASP A 37 -16.28 -1.56 11.63
N LYS A 38 -17.22 -1.82 10.73
CA LYS A 38 -18.37 -2.73 10.98
C LYS A 38 -17.94 -4.16 11.22
N VAL A 39 -17.01 -4.71 10.41
CA VAL A 39 -16.49 -6.08 10.59
C VAL A 39 -15.73 -6.22 11.90
N SER A 40 -15.02 -5.21 12.34
CA SER A 40 -14.27 -5.17 13.60
C SER A 40 -15.13 -4.74 14.79
N LEU A 41 -16.46 -4.65 14.66
CA LEU A 41 -17.38 -4.12 15.68
C LEU A 41 -16.95 -2.73 16.21
N ASN A 42 -16.46 -1.88 15.32
CA ASN A 42 -15.94 -0.53 15.59
C ASN A 42 -14.73 -0.50 16.56
N THR A 43 -14.00 -1.59 16.68
CA THR A 43 -12.79 -1.63 17.53
C THR A 43 -11.58 -1.03 16.84
N LEU A 44 -11.44 -1.18 15.52
CA LEU A 44 -10.28 -0.69 14.76
C LEU A 44 -10.39 0.77 14.35
N LYS A 45 -11.61 1.29 14.14
CA LYS A 45 -11.87 2.71 13.78
C LYS A 45 -11.05 3.21 12.58
N VAL A 46 -10.86 2.35 11.57
CA VAL A 46 -10.01 2.63 10.41
C VAL A 46 -10.46 3.89 9.69
N LYS A 47 -11.76 3.93 9.31
CA LYS A 47 -12.32 5.09 8.62
C LYS A 47 -12.22 6.36 9.48
N GLN A 48 -12.56 6.31 10.75
CA GLN A 48 -12.48 7.48 11.63
C GLN A 48 -11.06 8.05 11.69
N THR A 49 -10.05 7.18 11.79
CA THR A 49 -8.64 7.59 11.82
C THR A 49 -8.21 8.18 10.49
N HIS A 50 -8.65 7.59 9.38
CA HIS A 50 -8.35 8.09 8.04
C HIS A 50 -9.05 9.42 7.73
N ASP A 51 -10.31 9.60 8.15
CA ASP A 51 -11.02 10.89 8.04
C ASP A 51 -10.29 12.01 8.83
N ILE A 52 -9.71 11.69 9.99
CA ILE A 52 -8.89 12.65 10.77
C ILE A 52 -7.63 13.01 9.96
N HIS A 53 -6.96 12.03 9.37
CA HIS A 53 -5.80 12.24 8.51
C HIS A 53 -6.12 13.16 7.31
N HIS A 54 -7.32 13.05 6.71
CA HIS A 54 -7.76 13.96 5.65
C HIS A 54 -8.03 15.40 6.14
N THR A 55 -8.35 15.58 7.42
CA THR A 55 -8.67 16.91 7.97
C THR A 55 -7.45 17.63 8.55
N ILE A 56 -6.46 16.87 9.02
CA ILE A 56 -5.22 17.38 9.62
C ILE A 56 -4.07 17.00 8.71
N ILE A 57 -3.77 17.88 7.75
CA ILE A 57 -2.78 17.65 6.67
C ILE A 57 -1.38 17.29 7.22
N ASP A 58 -1.02 17.78 8.41
CA ASP A 58 0.27 17.52 9.07
C ASP A 58 0.25 16.28 9.96
N ASP A 59 -0.85 15.49 9.98
CA ASP A 59 -0.91 14.27 10.76
C ASP A 59 -0.06 13.19 10.08
N GLU A 60 1.00 12.77 10.75
CA GLU A 60 1.84 11.68 10.24
C GLU A 60 1.00 10.40 10.14
N ALA A 61 1.09 9.70 9.01
CA ALA A 61 0.32 8.49 8.69
C ALA A 61 0.64 7.29 9.60
N HIS A 62 0.65 7.50 10.92
CA HIS A 62 1.00 6.47 11.93
C HIS A 62 -0.01 5.32 11.97
N ALA A 63 -1.30 5.62 11.73
CA ALA A 63 -2.33 4.59 11.71
C ALA A 63 -2.10 3.59 10.56
N ASP A 64 -1.71 4.06 9.39
CA ASP A 64 -1.46 3.23 8.22
C ASP A 64 -0.30 2.26 8.45
N PHE A 65 0.73 2.67 9.19
CA PHE A 65 1.84 1.79 9.55
C PHE A 65 1.40 0.57 10.35
N PHE A 66 0.51 0.74 11.32
CA PHE A 66 -0.02 -0.37 12.12
C PHE A 66 -0.76 -1.38 11.23
N TYR A 67 -1.60 -0.93 10.30
CA TYR A 67 -2.33 -1.80 9.38
C TYR A 67 -1.39 -2.51 8.40
N VAL A 68 -0.40 -1.82 7.87
CA VAL A 68 0.64 -2.44 7.03
C VAL A 68 1.36 -3.55 7.79
N CYS A 69 1.80 -3.30 9.02
CA CYS A 69 2.46 -4.31 9.86
C CYS A 69 1.53 -5.51 10.15
N PHE A 70 0.25 -5.25 10.43
CA PHE A 70 -0.74 -6.29 10.69
C PHE A 70 -0.95 -7.19 9.47
N LEU A 71 -1.17 -6.61 8.30
CA LEU A 71 -1.34 -7.36 7.05
C LEU A 71 -0.10 -8.17 6.69
N LEU A 72 1.09 -7.56 6.79
CA LEU A 72 2.36 -8.25 6.55
C LEU A 72 2.60 -9.40 7.51
N PHE A 73 2.22 -9.26 8.79
CA PHE A 73 2.35 -10.32 9.77
C PHE A 73 1.49 -11.53 9.40
N PHE A 74 0.20 -11.34 9.09
CA PHE A 74 -0.68 -12.46 8.71
C PHE A 74 -0.26 -13.10 7.39
N TYR A 75 0.18 -12.29 6.42
CA TYR A 75 0.72 -12.81 5.18
C TYR A 75 1.98 -13.64 5.40
N LEU A 76 2.91 -13.18 6.23
CA LEU A 76 4.12 -13.95 6.60
C LEU A 76 3.75 -15.25 7.32
N VAL A 77 2.81 -15.22 8.28
CA VAL A 77 2.36 -16.42 8.98
C VAL A 77 1.76 -17.42 8.00
N PHE A 78 0.94 -16.98 7.05
CA PHE A 78 0.38 -17.84 6.00
C PHE A 78 1.47 -18.50 5.15
N LEU A 79 2.43 -17.72 4.64
CA LEU A 79 3.55 -18.25 3.85
C LEU A 79 4.43 -19.20 4.68
N TYR A 80 4.66 -18.86 5.96
CA TYR A 80 5.43 -19.71 6.86
C TYR A 80 4.74 -21.06 7.11
N LEU A 81 3.43 -21.09 7.24
CA LEU A 81 2.69 -22.35 7.35
C LEU A 81 2.82 -23.20 6.08
N LEU A 82 2.73 -22.59 4.89
CA LEU A 82 2.99 -23.31 3.64
C LEU A 82 4.41 -23.86 3.56
N PHE A 83 5.40 -23.11 4.04
CA PHE A 83 6.78 -23.57 4.12
C PHE A 83 6.93 -24.71 5.15
N TYR A 84 6.33 -24.58 6.34
CA TYR A 84 6.42 -25.58 7.42
C TYR A 84 5.81 -26.93 7.03
N TYR A 85 4.76 -26.93 6.22
CA TYR A 85 4.10 -28.14 5.71
C TYR A 85 4.66 -28.62 4.37
N ASP A 86 5.85 -28.17 3.95
CA ASP A 86 6.54 -28.53 2.71
C ASP A 86 5.80 -28.21 1.39
N TYR A 87 4.78 -27.33 1.42
CA TYR A 87 4.13 -26.85 0.21
C TYR A 87 4.93 -25.75 -0.50
N LEU A 88 5.89 -25.11 0.19
CA LEU A 88 6.66 -23.99 -0.31
C LEU A 88 8.14 -24.14 0.09
N SER A 89 9.08 -23.99 -0.86
CA SER A 89 10.49 -23.90 -0.53
C SER A 89 10.86 -22.51 0.01
N PHE A 90 11.97 -22.40 0.73
CA PHE A 90 12.45 -21.13 1.26
C PHE A 90 12.66 -20.06 0.17
N SER A 91 13.18 -20.45 -1.00
CA SER A 91 13.34 -19.50 -2.12
C SER A 91 12.01 -18.95 -2.61
N TRP A 92 10.98 -19.78 -2.72
CA TRP A 92 9.63 -19.34 -3.08
C TRP A 92 8.98 -18.48 -2.00
N LEU A 93 9.21 -18.77 -0.71
CA LEU A 93 8.77 -17.91 0.38
C LEU A 93 9.33 -16.50 0.21
N LEU A 94 10.64 -16.37 -0.08
CA LEU A 94 11.26 -15.06 -0.29
C LEU A 94 10.71 -14.34 -1.52
N VAL A 95 10.53 -15.04 -2.64
CA VAL A 95 9.98 -14.46 -3.89
C VAL A 95 8.56 -13.93 -3.71
N LEU A 96 7.75 -14.59 -2.90
CA LEU A 96 6.38 -14.17 -2.63
C LEU A 96 6.33 -13.05 -1.57
N TYR A 97 7.16 -13.10 -0.54
CA TYR A 97 7.10 -12.18 0.58
C TYR A 97 7.82 -10.84 0.34
N LEU A 98 9.07 -10.88 -0.16
CA LEU A 98 9.90 -9.66 -0.23
C LEU A 98 9.30 -8.56 -1.12
N PRO A 99 8.77 -8.83 -2.33
CA PRO A 99 8.17 -7.76 -3.13
C PRO A 99 6.98 -7.12 -2.41
N VAL A 100 6.11 -7.90 -1.79
CA VAL A 100 4.96 -7.38 -1.03
C VAL A 100 5.43 -6.55 0.16
N PHE A 101 6.39 -7.05 0.93
CA PHE A 101 6.97 -6.32 2.06
C PHE A 101 7.56 -4.98 1.63
N ILE A 102 8.42 -4.99 0.61
CA ILE A 102 9.09 -3.76 0.11
C ILE A 102 8.04 -2.77 -0.39
N THR A 103 7.06 -3.23 -1.17
CA THR A 103 6.00 -2.38 -1.73
C THR A 103 5.19 -1.71 -0.63
N LEU A 104 4.68 -2.47 0.35
CA LEU A 104 3.83 -1.91 1.40
C LEU A 104 4.61 -0.97 2.33
N VAL A 105 5.86 -1.30 2.67
CA VAL A 105 6.72 -0.40 3.46
C VAL A 105 7.06 0.86 2.67
N TRP A 106 7.29 0.76 1.36
CA TRP A 106 7.55 1.89 0.49
C TRP A 106 6.32 2.79 0.36
N ASN A 107 5.12 2.22 0.15
CA ASN A 107 3.86 2.98 0.13
C ASN A 107 3.67 3.79 1.43
N TRP A 108 3.84 3.15 2.59
CA TRP A 108 3.76 3.85 3.87
C TRP A 108 4.81 4.97 3.97
N TYR A 109 6.06 4.71 3.58
CA TYR A 109 7.14 5.69 3.67
C TYR A 109 6.88 6.93 2.80
N VAL A 110 6.50 6.73 1.52
CA VAL A 110 6.22 7.88 0.64
C VAL A 110 4.95 8.61 1.04
N HIS A 111 3.93 7.91 1.54
CA HIS A 111 2.72 8.52 2.09
C HIS A 111 3.07 9.48 3.24
N SER A 112 3.82 9.03 4.24
CA SER A 112 4.33 9.90 5.31
C SER A 112 5.17 11.07 4.78
N ALA A 113 5.98 10.84 3.73
CA ALA A 113 6.80 11.88 3.12
C ALA A 113 5.99 12.95 2.38
N TYR A 114 4.81 12.61 1.82
CA TYR A 114 3.94 13.59 1.16
C TYR A 114 3.42 14.65 2.13
N HIS A 115 3.24 14.31 3.41
CA HIS A 115 2.79 15.23 4.46
C HIS A 115 3.91 16.11 5.05
N GLN A 116 5.16 15.91 4.64
CA GLN A 116 6.29 16.72 5.10
C GLN A 116 6.63 17.81 4.06
N GLU A 117 6.83 19.07 4.54
CA GLU A 117 7.17 20.19 3.65
C GLU A 117 8.56 20.02 3.02
N ASP A 118 9.59 19.72 3.83
CA ASP A 118 11.00 19.69 3.43
C ASP A 118 11.58 18.27 3.36
N HIS A 119 10.81 17.31 2.82
CA HIS A 119 11.32 15.95 2.68
C HIS A 119 12.37 15.86 1.54
N TRP A 120 13.44 15.08 1.75
CA TRP A 120 14.53 14.96 0.78
C TRP A 120 14.11 14.41 -0.60
N LEU A 121 12.99 13.68 -0.67
CA LEU A 121 12.40 13.20 -1.93
C LEU A 121 11.82 14.36 -2.77
N SER A 122 11.54 15.52 -2.19
CA SER A 122 10.97 16.68 -2.90
C SER A 122 11.88 17.27 -4.00
N LYS A 123 13.13 16.82 -4.08
CA LYS A 123 14.04 17.13 -5.20
C LYS A 123 13.72 16.35 -6.49
N TYR A 124 12.93 15.29 -6.45
CA TYR A 124 12.60 14.44 -7.59
C TYR A 124 11.23 14.80 -8.17
N GLU A 125 11.15 14.91 -9.50
CA GLU A 125 9.90 15.29 -10.19
C GLU A 125 8.79 14.24 -10.02
N TRP A 126 9.13 12.94 -10.06
CA TRP A 126 8.16 11.87 -9.80
C TRP A 126 7.49 12.04 -8.41
N PHE A 127 8.27 12.34 -7.37
CA PHE A 127 7.74 12.53 -6.03
C PHE A 127 6.84 13.77 -5.93
N LYS A 128 7.21 14.88 -6.59
CA LYS A 128 6.37 16.09 -6.63
C LYS A 128 5.04 15.84 -7.32
N HIS A 129 5.09 15.07 -8.42
CA HIS A 129 3.89 14.68 -9.16
C HIS A 129 2.97 13.81 -8.31
N ASP A 130 3.51 12.75 -7.69
CA ASP A 130 2.71 11.84 -6.88
C ASP A 130 2.20 12.51 -5.59
N LYS A 131 3.01 13.37 -4.95
CA LYS A 131 2.56 14.26 -3.86
C LYS A 131 1.40 15.15 -4.29
N PHE A 132 1.46 15.76 -5.48
CA PHE A 132 0.36 16.56 -6.01
C PHE A 132 -0.93 15.74 -6.15
N LEU A 133 -0.86 14.55 -6.72
CA LEU A 133 -2.02 13.66 -6.85
C LEU A 133 -2.57 13.24 -5.49
N HIS A 134 -1.69 12.95 -4.53
CA HIS A 134 -2.10 12.63 -3.16
C HIS A 134 -2.75 13.82 -2.45
N MET A 135 -2.25 15.04 -2.61
CA MET A 135 -2.88 16.25 -2.06
C MET A 135 -4.23 16.54 -2.71
N ASN A 136 -4.41 16.25 -4.01
CA ASN A 136 -5.73 16.31 -4.66
C ASN A 136 -6.71 15.29 -4.06
N HIS A 137 -6.21 14.09 -3.69
CA HIS A 137 -7.01 13.10 -2.99
C HIS A 137 -7.52 13.62 -1.63
N HIS A 138 -6.71 14.39 -0.89
CA HIS A 138 -7.15 15.03 0.35
C HIS A 138 -8.23 16.10 0.13
N ILE A 139 -8.29 16.71 -1.06
CA ILE A 139 -9.34 17.69 -1.42
C ILE A 139 -10.60 16.97 -1.91
N ASP A 140 -10.45 15.97 -2.80
CA ASP A 140 -11.53 15.12 -3.30
C ASP A 140 -11.18 13.63 -3.01
N PRO A 141 -11.74 13.04 -1.94
CA PRO A 141 -11.46 11.68 -1.55
C PRO A 141 -12.05 10.60 -2.48
N ASN A 142 -12.62 10.99 -3.63
CA ASN A 142 -13.17 10.07 -4.62
C ASN A 142 -12.21 9.80 -5.79
N CYS A 143 -10.99 10.30 -5.76
CA CYS A 143 -9.98 10.12 -6.80
C CYS A 143 -8.59 9.82 -6.21
N ASN A 144 -7.64 9.40 -7.06
CA ASN A 144 -6.21 9.26 -6.73
C ASN A 144 -5.92 8.41 -5.47
N TYR A 145 -6.49 7.20 -5.41
CA TYR A 145 -6.32 6.28 -4.27
C TYR A 145 -4.94 5.61 -4.22
N GLY A 146 -4.18 5.63 -5.33
CA GLY A 146 -2.79 5.16 -5.36
C GLY A 146 -1.90 6.02 -4.46
N ILE A 147 -0.84 5.42 -3.90
CA ILE A 147 0.11 6.11 -3.03
C ILE A 147 1.48 6.21 -3.71
N ALA A 148 2.21 5.08 -3.81
CA ALA A 148 3.53 5.08 -4.44
C ALA A 148 3.46 4.97 -5.96
N THR A 149 2.34 4.47 -6.50
CA THR A 149 2.05 4.44 -7.94
C THR A 149 0.57 4.70 -8.17
N HIS A 150 0.24 5.36 -9.27
CA HIS A 150 -1.14 5.65 -9.67
C HIS A 150 -1.62 4.81 -10.85
N PHE A 151 -0.92 3.72 -11.22
CA PHE A 151 -1.30 2.89 -12.36
C PHE A 151 -2.68 2.24 -12.19
N THR A 152 -3.09 1.93 -10.94
CA THR A 152 -4.41 1.38 -10.66
C THR A 152 -5.50 2.44 -10.82
N ASP A 153 -5.21 3.70 -10.47
CA ASP A 153 -6.10 4.83 -10.74
C ASP A 153 -6.31 5.04 -12.24
N GLU A 154 -5.24 4.94 -13.05
CA GLU A 154 -5.33 5.01 -14.51
C GLU A 154 -6.20 3.89 -15.08
N ILE A 155 -6.00 2.63 -14.64
CA ILE A 155 -6.76 1.47 -15.13
C ILE A 155 -8.24 1.56 -14.76
N LEU A 156 -8.56 2.06 -13.55
CA LEU A 156 -9.92 2.11 -13.01
C LEU A 156 -10.61 3.47 -13.21
N ASP A 157 -9.99 4.37 -13.98
CA ASP A 157 -10.52 5.72 -14.30
C ASP A 157 -10.86 6.53 -13.04
N THR A 158 -9.99 6.44 -12.01
CA THR A 158 -10.09 7.21 -10.77
C THR A 158 -9.01 8.27 -10.65
N MET A 159 -8.18 8.44 -11.68
CA MET A 159 -7.13 9.46 -11.69
C MET A 159 -7.71 10.85 -11.99
N SER A 160 -7.34 11.86 -11.19
CA SER A 160 -7.77 13.25 -11.37
C SER A 160 -6.60 14.22 -11.14
N TYR A 161 -6.53 15.23 -12.00
CA TYR A 161 -5.55 16.33 -11.93
C TYR A 161 -6.20 17.66 -11.51
N SER A 162 -7.49 17.62 -11.14
CA SER A 162 -8.28 18.80 -10.79
C SER A 162 -8.25 19.10 -9.31
#